data_b40a8e841c8eae82163e5f18df8a572e
#
_entry.id   b40a8e841c8eae82163e5f18df8a572e
#
_cell.length_a   1.000
_cell.length_b   1.000
_cell.length_c   1.000
_cell.angle_alpha   90.00
_cell.angle_beta   90.00
_cell.angle_gamma   90.00
#
_symmetry.space_group_name_H-M   'P 1'
#
loop_
_entity.id
_entity.type
_entity.pdbx_description
1 polymer ?
#
loop_
_entity_poly.entity_id
_entity_poly.type
_entity_poly.pdbx_seq_one_letter_code
_entity_poly.pdbx_strand_id
1 'polypeptide(L)'
;MMDINQAVEAFRVLLEEQQTRIQNMNGEKTDFSKKPCVTIGVVDGDGIGPLITRQASRVLRKLLQDEVEKGTVVIRDIQGLTIENRLAQNKPIPEDVLAQIKSCDVILKGPTTTPHGGTMESANVTMRRELDLYANVRPVCVPEMGIDWTFFRENTEGEYVLGSRGIELPGMAVDFKVTTDLGTRRIARAAFEYARNNGKTHLAVVTKANIMKKTDGKFTAICHEIAKEYPQITVEDYYIDIMTANLLQEGLREKFQVFLLPNLYGDILTDEAAQIQGGVGTAGSANMGDKYAMFEAIHGSAPRLIESGMGEYANPMSILKATALLLRHICRTEAAERLETALENCPLRVEPDGSAATCLQYADALIGML
;
A
#
# COMPACT_ATOMS: atom_id res chain seq x y z
N MET A 1 18.15 1.65 29.78
CA MET A 1 19.08 0.94 28.88
C MET A 1 19.28 -0.47 29.41
N MET A 2 19.18 -1.46 28.52
CA MET A 2 19.33 -2.87 28.87
C MET A 2 20.82 -3.23 29.07
N ASP A 3 21.10 -4.25 29.88
CA ASP A 3 22.38 -4.96 29.84
C ASP A 3 22.36 -6.06 28.75
N ILE A 4 23.51 -6.70 28.51
CA ILE A 4 23.61 -7.73 27.46
C ILE A 4 22.68 -8.93 27.72
N ASN A 5 22.49 -9.37 28.96
CA ASN A 5 21.63 -10.50 29.27
C ASN A 5 20.15 -10.17 29.02
N GLN A 6 19.73 -8.96 29.40
CA GLN A 6 18.38 -8.46 29.10
C GLN A 6 18.16 -8.34 27.60
N ALA A 7 19.15 -7.87 26.83
CA ALA A 7 19.09 -7.77 25.37
C ALA A 7 18.97 -9.16 24.70
N VAL A 8 19.72 -10.15 25.16
CA VAL A 8 19.65 -11.55 24.67
C VAL A 8 18.27 -12.14 24.95
N GLU A 9 17.71 -11.90 26.12
CA GLU A 9 16.36 -12.37 26.46
C GLU A 9 15.29 -11.69 25.63
N ALA A 10 15.37 -10.37 25.44
CA ALA A 10 14.47 -9.64 24.55
C ALA A 10 14.55 -10.17 23.10
N PHE A 11 15.76 -10.43 22.60
CA PHE A 11 15.94 -11.02 21.26
C PHE A 11 15.36 -12.42 21.15
N ARG A 12 15.49 -13.27 22.17
CA ARG A 12 14.87 -14.61 22.22
C ARG A 12 13.35 -14.50 22.07
N VAL A 13 12.71 -13.62 22.84
CA VAL A 13 11.26 -13.39 22.76
C VAL A 13 10.85 -12.95 21.36
N LEU A 14 11.59 -12.03 20.73
CA LEU A 14 11.31 -11.58 19.36
C LEU A 14 11.40 -12.72 18.35
N LEU A 15 12.36 -13.65 18.50
CA LEU A 15 12.47 -14.83 17.62
C LEU A 15 11.30 -15.79 17.80
N GLU A 16 10.87 -16.06 19.02
CA GLU A 16 9.73 -16.93 19.33
C GLU A 16 8.42 -16.36 18.78
N GLU A 17 8.22 -15.04 18.89
CA GLU A 17 7.09 -14.36 18.26
C GLU A 17 7.09 -14.49 16.73
N GLN A 18 8.27 -14.37 16.09
CA GLN A 18 8.37 -14.56 14.63
C GLN A 18 8.06 -16.00 14.23
N GLN A 19 8.48 -17.00 14.99
CA GLN A 19 8.11 -18.40 14.74
C GLN A 19 6.60 -18.62 14.85
N THR A 20 5.95 -18.05 15.87
CA THR A 20 4.50 -18.09 16.04
C THR A 20 3.78 -17.38 14.88
N ARG A 21 4.28 -16.21 14.45
CA ARG A 21 3.75 -15.48 13.30
C ARG A 21 3.77 -16.34 12.03
N ILE A 22 4.90 -17.01 11.74
CA ILE A 22 5.05 -17.88 10.56
C ILE A 22 4.02 -19.02 10.58
N GLN A 23 3.75 -19.62 11.73
CA GLN A 23 2.75 -20.68 11.86
C GLN A 23 1.33 -20.21 11.53
N ASN A 24 1.05 -18.93 11.76
CA ASN A 24 -0.27 -18.32 11.55
C ASN A 24 -0.44 -17.68 10.16
N MET A 25 0.57 -17.74 9.29
CA MET A 25 0.56 -17.14 7.93
C MET A 25 -0.26 -17.93 6.89
N ASN A 26 -1.06 -18.89 7.29
CA ASN A 26 -1.84 -19.71 6.36
C ASN A 26 -3.26 -19.14 6.22
N GLY A 27 -3.54 -18.41 5.15
CA GLY A 27 -4.87 -17.92 4.78
C GLY A 27 -5.35 -18.52 3.46
N GLU A 28 -6.66 -18.74 3.33
CA GLU A 28 -7.28 -19.00 2.04
C GLU A 28 -7.56 -17.65 1.34
N LYS A 29 -7.15 -17.56 0.08
CA LYS A 29 -7.38 -16.35 -0.71
C LYS A 29 -8.86 -16.18 -1.04
N THR A 30 -9.39 -15.01 -0.73
CA THR A 30 -10.78 -14.66 -1.06
C THR A 30 -10.96 -14.54 -2.58
N ASP A 31 -11.90 -15.31 -3.14
CA ASP A 31 -12.34 -15.19 -4.53
C ASP A 31 -13.54 -14.27 -4.61
N PHE A 32 -13.31 -13.00 -4.90
CA PHE A 32 -14.36 -11.98 -5.01
C PHE A 32 -15.33 -12.22 -6.17
N SER A 33 -14.97 -13.00 -7.19
CA SER A 33 -15.87 -13.34 -8.29
C SER A 33 -17.03 -14.26 -7.86
N LYS A 34 -16.84 -15.01 -6.77
CA LYS A 34 -17.82 -15.94 -6.21
C LYS A 34 -18.52 -15.41 -4.95
N LYS A 35 -18.08 -14.25 -4.45
CA LYS A 35 -18.64 -13.72 -3.21
C LYS A 35 -20.01 -13.08 -3.44
N PRO A 36 -21.09 -13.52 -2.74
CA PRO A 36 -22.43 -13.04 -2.99
C PRO A 36 -22.65 -11.58 -2.59
N CYS A 37 -21.92 -11.12 -1.58
CA CYS A 37 -21.95 -9.73 -1.10
C CYS A 37 -20.56 -9.32 -0.65
N VAL A 38 -20.09 -8.15 -1.12
CA VAL A 38 -18.82 -7.55 -0.73
C VAL A 38 -19.06 -6.36 0.18
N THR A 39 -18.41 -6.34 1.34
CA THR A 39 -18.46 -5.22 2.28
C THR A 39 -17.23 -4.34 2.13
N ILE A 40 -17.42 -3.09 1.76
CA ILE A 40 -16.38 -2.07 1.63
C ILE A 40 -16.43 -1.15 2.84
N GLY A 41 -15.36 -1.09 3.62
CA GLY A 41 -15.20 -0.11 4.69
C GLY A 41 -14.55 1.16 4.16
N VAL A 42 -15.08 2.32 4.51
CA VAL A 42 -14.49 3.62 4.18
C VAL A 42 -13.99 4.27 5.46
N VAL A 43 -12.72 4.65 5.50
CA VAL A 43 -12.06 5.24 6.68
C VAL A 43 -11.47 6.59 6.29
N ASP A 44 -11.95 7.67 6.89
CA ASP A 44 -11.55 9.03 6.53
C ASP A 44 -10.07 9.36 6.84
N GLY A 45 -9.54 8.88 7.97
CA GLY A 45 -8.17 9.20 8.42
C GLY A 45 -8.03 10.62 8.97
N ASP A 46 -6.85 11.22 8.79
CA ASP A 46 -6.42 12.48 9.40
C ASP A 46 -6.12 13.56 8.35
N GLY A 47 -6.07 14.82 8.80
CA GLY A 47 -5.68 15.97 7.98
C GLY A 47 -6.57 16.16 6.76
N ILE A 48 -6.01 16.07 5.54
CA ILE A 48 -6.78 16.13 4.28
C ILE A 48 -7.62 14.87 4.03
N GLY A 49 -7.40 13.81 4.81
CA GLY A 49 -8.07 12.51 4.66
C GLY A 49 -9.60 12.64 4.54
N PRO A 50 -10.30 13.25 5.51
CA PRO A 50 -11.75 13.42 5.44
C PRO A 50 -12.23 14.15 4.18
N LEU A 51 -11.45 15.11 3.66
CA LEU A 51 -11.82 15.88 2.47
C LEU A 51 -11.76 15.00 1.22
N ILE A 52 -10.65 14.33 0.98
CA ILE A 52 -10.44 13.53 -0.22
C ILE A 52 -11.21 12.21 -0.19
N THR A 53 -11.28 11.54 0.98
CA THR A 53 -11.94 10.23 1.11
C THR A 53 -13.45 10.34 0.95
N ARG A 54 -14.08 11.41 1.46
CA ARG A 54 -15.50 11.66 1.22
C ARG A 54 -15.82 11.82 -0.26
N GLN A 55 -14.95 12.50 -1.02
CA GLN A 55 -15.17 12.63 -2.46
C GLN A 55 -14.98 11.30 -3.17
N ALA A 56 -13.96 10.53 -2.82
CA ALA A 56 -13.77 9.19 -3.37
C ALA A 56 -14.93 8.26 -3.01
N SER A 57 -15.48 8.33 -1.80
CA SER A 57 -16.67 7.59 -1.39
C SER A 57 -17.92 7.98 -2.20
N ARG A 58 -18.11 9.27 -2.52
CA ARG A 58 -19.21 9.72 -3.39
C ARG A 58 -19.09 9.12 -4.79
N VAL A 59 -17.90 9.15 -5.38
CA VAL A 59 -17.62 8.55 -6.69
C VAL A 59 -17.83 7.04 -6.65
N LEU A 60 -17.33 6.35 -5.62
CA LEU A 60 -17.52 4.91 -5.41
C LEU A 60 -19.01 4.53 -5.32
N ARG A 61 -19.79 5.27 -4.53
CA ARG A 61 -21.25 5.05 -4.37
C ARG A 61 -22.01 5.29 -5.68
N LYS A 62 -21.57 6.26 -6.49
CA LYS A 62 -22.17 6.50 -7.81
C LYS A 62 -21.89 5.34 -8.76
N LEU A 63 -20.66 4.83 -8.79
CA LEU A 63 -20.25 3.71 -9.65
C LEU A 63 -20.93 2.39 -9.28
N LEU A 64 -21.16 2.15 -7.99
CA LEU A 64 -21.74 0.91 -7.45
C LEU A 64 -23.21 1.05 -7.04
N GLN A 65 -23.91 2.06 -7.54
CA GLN A 65 -25.29 2.34 -7.13
C GLN A 65 -26.19 1.11 -7.30
N ASP A 66 -26.16 0.46 -8.45
CA ASP A 66 -26.96 -0.71 -8.76
C ASP A 66 -26.64 -1.91 -7.87
N GLU A 67 -25.35 -2.14 -7.57
CA GLU A 67 -24.90 -3.22 -6.69
C GLU A 67 -25.31 -2.98 -5.23
N VAL A 68 -25.30 -1.74 -4.79
CA VAL A 68 -25.76 -1.36 -3.44
C VAL A 68 -27.28 -1.55 -3.34
N GLU A 69 -28.03 -1.13 -4.34
CA GLU A 69 -29.50 -1.32 -4.39
C GLU A 69 -29.89 -2.80 -4.43
N LYS A 70 -29.10 -3.64 -5.13
CA LYS A 70 -29.28 -5.10 -5.19
C LYS A 70 -28.78 -5.84 -3.95
N GLY A 71 -28.06 -5.16 -3.05
CA GLY A 71 -27.47 -5.74 -1.85
C GLY A 71 -26.25 -6.64 -2.09
N THR A 72 -25.64 -6.60 -3.29
CA THR A 72 -24.40 -7.34 -3.61
C THR A 72 -23.13 -6.58 -3.19
N VAL A 73 -23.27 -5.30 -2.88
CA VAL A 73 -22.21 -4.47 -2.25
C VAL A 73 -22.81 -3.71 -1.07
N VAL A 74 -22.08 -3.66 0.04
CA VAL A 74 -22.38 -2.84 1.21
C VAL A 74 -21.22 -1.88 1.44
N ILE A 75 -21.47 -0.59 1.53
CA ILE A 75 -20.46 0.43 1.84
C ILE A 75 -20.72 0.97 3.23
N ARG A 76 -19.74 0.81 4.13
CA ARG A 76 -19.79 1.23 5.54
C ARG A 76 -18.78 2.33 5.82
N ASP A 77 -19.24 3.44 6.38
CA ASP A 77 -18.35 4.48 6.86
C ASP A 77 -17.89 4.12 8.28
N ILE A 78 -16.57 3.93 8.44
CA ILE A 78 -15.92 3.55 9.71
C ILE A 78 -15.35 4.82 10.34
N GLN A 79 -15.83 5.17 11.52
CA GLN A 79 -15.41 6.35 12.27
C GLN A 79 -14.38 5.98 13.34
N GLY A 80 -13.58 6.96 13.77
CA GLY A 80 -12.73 6.84 14.95
C GLY A 80 -11.26 6.49 14.68
N LEU A 81 -10.83 6.30 13.44
CA LEU A 81 -9.40 6.20 13.12
C LEU A 81 -8.81 7.61 12.95
N THR A 82 -8.85 8.40 13.97
CA THR A 82 -8.28 9.76 14.00
C THR A 82 -7.14 9.84 14.99
N ILE A 83 -6.20 10.77 14.75
CA ILE A 83 -5.04 10.94 15.64
C ILE A 83 -5.47 11.27 17.07
N GLU A 84 -6.53 12.07 17.26
CA GLU A 84 -7.05 12.46 18.58
C GLU A 84 -7.55 11.22 19.35
N ASN A 85 -8.36 10.38 18.71
CA ASN A 85 -8.90 9.18 19.35
C ASN A 85 -7.80 8.15 19.64
N ARG A 86 -6.83 7.99 18.75
CA ARG A 86 -5.68 7.13 18.91
C ARG A 86 -4.80 7.55 20.09
N LEU A 87 -4.54 8.86 20.22
CA LEU A 87 -3.81 9.43 21.37
C LEU A 87 -4.58 9.28 22.67
N ALA A 88 -5.89 9.56 22.68
CA ALA A 88 -6.73 9.43 23.85
C ALA A 88 -6.77 7.99 24.40
N GLN A 89 -6.74 6.99 23.52
CA GLN A 89 -6.74 5.57 23.90
C GLN A 89 -5.34 4.97 24.03
N ASN A 90 -4.29 5.74 23.67
CA ASN A 90 -2.90 5.28 23.57
C ASN A 90 -2.77 3.96 22.76
N LYS A 91 -3.48 3.88 21.63
CA LYS A 91 -3.48 2.73 20.72
C LYS A 91 -3.26 3.17 19.28
N PRO A 92 -2.42 2.45 18.50
CA PRO A 92 -2.25 2.71 17.07
C PRO A 92 -3.58 2.62 16.29
N ILE A 93 -4.44 1.69 16.68
CA ILE A 93 -5.83 1.55 16.20
C ILE A 93 -6.70 1.19 17.41
N PRO A 94 -7.75 1.95 17.74
CA PRO A 94 -8.72 1.58 18.76
C PRO A 94 -9.36 0.22 18.47
N GLU A 95 -9.64 -0.57 19.49
CA GLU A 95 -10.12 -1.97 19.32
C GLU A 95 -11.47 -2.06 18.60
N ASP A 96 -12.37 -1.15 18.93
CA ASP A 96 -13.69 -1.05 18.30
C ASP A 96 -13.59 -0.66 16.82
N VAL A 97 -12.63 0.21 16.45
CA VAL A 97 -12.34 0.56 15.06
C VAL A 97 -11.73 -0.61 14.32
N LEU A 98 -10.78 -1.32 14.94
CA LEU A 98 -10.18 -2.52 14.35
C LEU A 98 -11.21 -3.63 14.13
N ALA A 99 -12.15 -3.81 15.05
CA ALA A 99 -13.24 -4.77 14.90
C ALA A 99 -14.15 -4.42 13.72
N GLN A 100 -14.49 -3.13 13.55
CA GLN A 100 -15.26 -2.66 12.38
C GLN A 100 -14.50 -2.90 11.08
N ILE A 101 -13.21 -2.58 11.03
CA ILE A 101 -12.34 -2.84 9.87
C ILE A 101 -12.32 -4.34 9.53
N LYS A 102 -12.11 -5.21 10.52
CA LYS A 102 -12.10 -6.68 10.33
C LYS A 102 -13.46 -7.26 9.94
N SER A 103 -14.56 -6.51 10.08
CA SER A 103 -15.90 -6.91 9.61
C SER A 103 -16.13 -6.59 8.12
N CYS A 104 -15.20 -5.90 7.46
CA CYS A 104 -15.24 -5.57 6.05
C CYS A 104 -14.31 -6.50 5.26
N ASP A 105 -14.56 -6.64 3.97
CA ASP A 105 -13.72 -7.42 3.06
C ASP A 105 -12.57 -6.60 2.50
N VAL A 106 -12.87 -5.37 2.13
CA VAL A 106 -11.91 -4.41 1.60
C VAL A 106 -12.10 -3.04 2.24
N ILE A 107 -11.04 -2.28 2.31
CA ILE A 107 -11.02 -0.97 2.97
C ILE A 107 -10.52 0.09 1.97
N LEU A 108 -11.27 1.17 1.82
CA LEU A 108 -10.80 2.43 1.22
C LEU A 108 -10.44 3.38 2.35
N LYS A 109 -9.17 3.77 2.45
CA LYS A 109 -8.63 4.49 3.59
C LYS A 109 -7.95 5.79 3.20
N GLY A 110 -8.35 6.89 3.85
CA GLY A 110 -7.61 8.14 3.83
C GLY A 110 -6.28 8.08 4.60
N PRO A 111 -5.39 9.06 4.41
CA PRO A 111 -4.10 9.10 5.09
C PRO A 111 -4.26 9.24 6.61
N THR A 112 -3.29 8.68 7.36
CA THR A 112 -3.23 8.80 8.82
C THR A 112 -1.93 9.47 9.27
N THR A 113 -2.01 10.27 10.34
CA THR A 113 -0.87 10.95 10.94
C THR A 113 -0.13 10.02 11.91
N THR A 114 1.19 9.97 11.83
CA THR A 114 2.02 9.33 12.84
C THR A 114 2.62 10.43 13.74
N PRO A 115 2.42 10.38 15.07
CA PRO A 115 2.95 11.39 15.98
C PRO A 115 4.47 11.47 15.93
N HIS A 116 5.01 12.69 15.91
CA HIS A 116 6.47 12.90 16.01
C HIS A 116 6.94 12.71 17.46
N GLY A 117 8.07 12.03 17.64
CA GLY A 117 8.74 11.91 18.96
C GLY A 117 8.02 11.02 19.99
N GLY A 118 6.97 10.30 19.58
CA GLY A 118 6.22 9.39 20.44
C GLY A 118 6.62 7.91 20.27
N THR A 119 6.16 7.07 21.20
CA THR A 119 6.33 5.60 21.14
C THR A 119 5.19 4.91 20.38
N MET A 120 4.16 5.65 19.96
CA MET A 120 3.01 5.09 19.26
C MET A 120 3.39 4.65 17.85
N GLU A 121 3.14 3.39 17.55
CA GLU A 121 3.35 2.82 16.21
C GLU A 121 2.43 3.47 15.16
N SER A 122 2.86 3.48 13.91
CA SER A 122 2.03 3.92 12.78
C SER A 122 0.77 3.07 12.65
N ALA A 123 -0.40 3.71 12.48
CA ALA A 123 -1.66 3.01 12.20
C ALA A 123 -1.56 2.16 10.93
N ASN A 124 -0.83 2.62 9.91
CA ASN A 124 -0.63 1.87 8.67
C ASN A 124 0.15 0.57 8.92
N VAL A 125 1.26 0.64 9.67
CA VAL A 125 2.07 -0.55 10.01
C VAL A 125 1.25 -1.55 10.82
N THR A 126 0.53 -1.06 11.84
CA THR A 126 -0.37 -1.89 12.65
C THR A 126 -1.46 -2.54 11.79
N MET A 127 -2.10 -1.78 10.88
CA MET A 127 -3.19 -2.31 10.04
C MET A 127 -2.67 -3.38 9.08
N ARG A 128 -1.51 -3.16 8.45
CA ARG A 128 -0.86 -4.14 7.56
C ARG A 128 -0.57 -5.46 8.29
N ARG A 129 -0.11 -5.38 9.53
CA ARG A 129 0.13 -6.55 10.39
C ARG A 129 -1.16 -7.23 10.84
N GLU A 130 -2.15 -6.47 11.34
CA GLU A 130 -3.41 -6.99 11.87
C GLU A 130 -4.32 -7.65 10.82
N LEU A 131 -4.21 -7.21 9.57
CA LEU A 131 -4.96 -7.74 8.43
C LEU A 131 -4.11 -8.66 7.53
N ASP A 132 -2.85 -8.88 7.88
CA ASP A 132 -1.86 -9.65 7.11
C ASP A 132 -1.78 -9.18 5.63
N LEU A 133 -1.66 -7.87 5.42
CA LEU A 133 -1.57 -7.27 4.08
C LEU A 133 -0.14 -7.34 3.56
N TYR A 134 0.29 -8.50 3.11
CA TYR A 134 1.68 -8.79 2.78
C TYR A 134 2.19 -8.16 1.49
N ALA A 135 1.32 -7.78 0.56
CA ALA A 135 1.70 -7.20 -0.72
C ALA A 135 1.25 -5.74 -0.82
N ASN A 136 2.19 -4.80 -0.85
CA ASN A 136 1.91 -3.44 -1.26
C ASN A 136 2.17 -3.31 -2.76
N VAL A 137 1.11 -3.03 -3.52
CA VAL A 137 1.13 -2.95 -4.98
C VAL A 137 0.92 -1.50 -5.39
N ARG A 138 1.89 -0.97 -6.14
CA ARG A 138 1.90 0.42 -6.60
C ARG A 138 2.16 0.48 -8.11
N PRO A 139 1.13 0.71 -8.94
CA PRO A 139 1.30 0.99 -10.36
C PRO A 139 1.83 2.41 -10.57
N VAL A 140 2.73 2.56 -11.52
CA VAL A 140 3.26 3.85 -12.02
C VAL A 140 3.19 3.82 -13.53
N CYS A 141 2.40 4.72 -14.11
CA CYS A 141 2.16 4.77 -15.54
C CYS A 141 2.36 6.18 -16.06
N VAL A 142 3.30 6.35 -17.00
CA VAL A 142 3.59 7.61 -17.71
C VAL A 142 3.84 7.24 -19.17
N PRO A 143 2.77 7.08 -19.98
CA PRO A 143 2.87 6.57 -21.37
C PRO A 143 3.81 7.36 -22.26
N GLU A 144 3.83 8.69 -22.13
CA GLU A 144 4.71 9.58 -22.88
C GLU A 144 6.19 9.39 -22.56
N MET A 145 6.52 8.74 -21.45
CA MET A 145 7.88 8.39 -21.04
C MET A 145 8.19 6.90 -21.23
N GLY A 146 7.29 6.11 -21.82
CA GLY A 146 7.41 4.66 -21.96
C GLY A 146 7.35 3.91 -20.63
N ILE A 147 6.73 4.50 -19.59
CA ILE A 147 6.67 3.93 -18.25
C ILE A 147 5.33 3.24 -18.05
N ASP A 148 5.38 1.92 -17.75
CA ASP A 148 4.26 1.10 -17.31
C ASP A 148 4.79 0.07 -16.30
N TRP A 149 5.06 0.55 -15.10
CA TRP A 149 5.69 -0.18 -14.01
C TRP A 149 4.66 -0.59 -12.96
N THR A 150 4.88 -1.75 -12.33
CA THR A 150 4.14 -2.13 -11.13
C THR A 150 5.09 -2.68 -10.09
N PHE A 151 5.07 -2.08 -8.91
CA PHE A 151 5.92 -2.45 -7.79
C PHE A 151 5.15 -3.40 -6.86
N PHE A 152 5.78 -4.52 -6.51
CA PHE A 152 5.37 -5.46 -5.49
C PHE A 152 6.35 -5.36 -4.32
N ARG A 153 6.00 -4.58 -3.33
CA ARG A 153 6.73 -4.41 -2.08
C ARG A 153 6.21 -5.42 -1.07
N GLU A 154 7.08 -6.27 -0.51
CA GLU A 154 6.74 -7.00 0.70
C GLU A 154 6.42 -6.00 1.82
N ASN A 155 5.37 -6.24 2.60
CA ASN A 155 4.75 -5.19 3.39
C ASN A 155 4.62 -5.53 4.90
N THR A 156 4.93 -6.77 5.29
CA THR A 156 4.76 -7.29 6.66
C THR A 156 6.06 -7.79 7.30
N GLU A 157 7.14 -7.82 6.56
CA GLU A 157 8.46 -8.28 6.98
C GLU A 157 9.53 -7.17 6.88
N GLY A 158 10.78 -7.56 6.76
CA GLY A 158 11.90 -6.66 6.66
C GLY A 158 12.20 -5.96 7.98
N GLU A 159 12.56 -4.71 7.87
CA GLU A 159 12.88 -3.81 8.99
C GLU A 159 11.63 -3.34 9.75
N TYR A 160 10.45 -3.50 9.15
CA TYR A 160 9.16 -3.04 9.71
C TYR A 160 8.48 -4.05 10.63
N VAL A 161 8.86 -5.32 10.57
CA VAL A 161 8.14 -6.42 11.26
C VAL A 161 8.08 -6.26 12.77
N LEU A 162 9.12 -5.69 13.37
CA LEU A 162 9.22 -5.48 14.81
C LEU A 162 8.74 -4.09 15.26
N GLY A 163 8.44 -3.19 14.32
CA GLY A 163 8.06 -1.82 14.64
C GLY A 163 9.14 -1.11 15.46
N SER A 164 8.75 -0.54 16.61
CA SER A 164 9.66 0.17 17.52
C SER A 164 10.39 -0.73 18.54
N ARG A 165 10.40 -2.05 18.32
CA ARG A 165 10.97 -3.03 19.28
C ARG A 165 12.44 -3.36 19.04
N GLY A 166 13.24 -2.36 18.68
CA GLY A 166 14.69 -2.45 18.67
C GLY A 166 15.28 -2.60 20.07
N ILE A 167 16.55 -2.92 20.14
CA ILE A 167 17.30 -3.09 21.40
C ILE A 167 18.26 -1.91 21.54
N GLU A 168 18.20 -1.23 22.69
CA GLU A 168 19.11 -0.14 23.02
C GLU A 168 19.99 -0.53 24.21
N LEU A 169 21.31 -0.50 23.98
CA LEU A 169 22.37 -0.76 24.94
C LEU A 169 23.21 0.52 25.15
N PRO A 170 24.02 0.65 26.22
CA PRO A 170 24.91 1.76 26.37
C PRO A 170 25.84 1.94 25.15
N GLY A 171 25.67 3.06 24.43
CA GLY A 171 26.47 3.40 23.25
C GLY A 171 26.10 2.65 21.95
N MET A 172 25.02 1.86 21.93
CA MET A 172 24.63 1.06 20.75
C MET A 172 23.13 0.85 20.69
N ALA A 173 22.55 0.96 19.48
CA ALA A 173 21.20 0.54 19.18
C ALA A 173 21.20 -0.54 18.07
N VAL A 174 20.25 -1.47 18.13
CA VAL A 174 20.11 -2.58 17.17
C VAL A 174 18.66 -2.70 16.75
N ASP A 175 18.42 -2.63 15.44
CA ASP A 175 17.16 -3.02 14.82
C ASP A 175 17.33 -4.34 14.04
N PHE A 176 16.22 -5.02 13.76
CA PHE A 176 16.25 -6.33 13.13
C PHE A 176 15.54 -6.31 11.79
N LYS A 177 16.15 -6.96 10.81
CA LYS A 177 15.52 -7.29 9.53
C LYS A 177 15.15 -8.78 9.52
N VAL A 178 13.88 -9.08 9.28
CA VAL A 178 13.36 -10.45 9.21
C VAL A 178 12.89 -10.75 7.78
N THR A 179 13.31 -11.90 7.25
CA THR A 179 12.83 -12.43 5.95
C THR A 179 12.48 -13.90 6.16
N THR A 180 11.26 -14.28 5.85
CA THR A 180 10.78 -15.65 5.98
C THR A 180 10.56 -16.31 4.62
N ASP A 181 10.60 -17.65 4.59
CA ASP A 181 10.35 -18.42 3.38
C ASP A 181 8.91 -18.19 2.89
N LEU A 182 7.94 -18.25 3.78
CA LEU A 182 6.53 -18.14 3.42
C LEU A 182 6.17 -16.72 3.01
N GLY A 183 6.64 -15.71 3.74
CA GLY A 183 6.44 -14.30 3.39
C GLY A 183 7.01 -13.95 2.01
N THR A 184 8.24 -14.41 1.72
CA THR A 184 8.84 -14.21 0.41
C THR A 184 8.12 -14.96 -0.70
N ARG A 185 7.72 -16.23 -0.46
CA ARG A 185 6.99 -17.02 -1.47
C ARG A 185 5.67 -16.37 -1.86
N ARG A 186 4.89 -15.87 -0.90
CA ARG A 186 3.58 -15.28 -1.20
C ARG A 186 3.68 -13.95 -1.96
N ILE A 187 4.63 -13.07 -1.62
CA ILE A 187 4.82 -11.83 -2.38
C ILE A 187 5.40 -12.11 -3.78
N ALA A 188 6.31 -13.07 -3.91
CA ALA A 188 6.84 -13.48 -5.20
C ALA A 188 5.72 -14.03 -6.09
N ARG A 189 4.89 -14.98 -5.60
CA ARG A 189 3.74 -15.48 -6.35
C ARG A 189 2.80 -14.36 -6.77
N ALA A 190 2.49 -13.41 -5.90
CA ALA A 190 1.63 -12.28 -6.24
C ALA A 190 2.21 -11.46 -7.42
N ALA A 191 3.51 -11.20 -7.42
CA ALA A 191 4.17 -10.46 -8.49
C ALA A 191 4.21 -11.25 -9.82
N PHE A 192 4.53 -12.54 -9.79
CA PHE A 192 4.55 -13.40 -10.97
C PHE A 192 3.15 -13.64 -11.56
N GLU A 193 2.15 -13.87 -10.72
CA GLU A 193 0.76 -14.00 -11.13
C GLU A 193 0.26 -12.70 -11.82
N TYR A 194 0.57 -11.56 -11.21
CA TYR A 194 0.25 -10.27 -11.82
C TYR A 194 0.93 -10.12 -13.18
N ALA A 195 2.22 -10.39 -13.27
CA ALA A 195 2.98 -10.29 -14.53
C ALA A 195 2.33 -11.19 -15.61
N ARG A 196 2.06 -12.46 -15.30
CA ARG A 196 1.40 -13.40 -16.22
C ARG A 196 0.04 -12.91 -16.69
N ASN A 197 -0.80 -12.45 -15.75
CA ASN A 197 -2.20 -12.09 -16.04
C ASN A 197 -2.32 -10.75 -16.79
N ASN A 198 -1.27 -9.91 -16.76
CA ASN A 198 -1.23 -8.61 -17.43
C ASN A 198 -0.26 -8.58 -18.63
N GLY A 199 0.17 -9.75 -19.12
CA GLY A 199 1.04 -9.85 -20.31
C GLY A 199 2.44 -9.25 -20.11
N LYS A 200 2.89 -9.08 -18.86
CA LYS A 200 4.22 -8.58 -18.54
C LYS A 200 5.23 -9.73 -18.64
N THR A 201 6.37 -9.46 -19.24
CA THR A 201 7.40 -10.47 -19.54
C THR A 201 8.71 -10.24 -18.79
N HIS A 202 8.87 -9.13 -18.08
CA HIS A 202 10.07 -8.76 -17.35
C HIS A 202 9.77 -8.45 -15.89
N LEU A 203 10.50 -9.11 -14.98
CA LEU A 203 10.41 -8.91 -13.54
C LEU A 203 11.81 -8.65 -12.97
N ALA A 204 11.98 -7.52 -12.31
CA ALA A 204 13.20 -7.15 -11.60
C ALA A 204 13.08 -7.52 -10.12
N VAL A 205 13.96 -8.39 -9.62
CA VAL A 205 14.13 -8.65 -8.18
C VAL A 205 15.16 -7.67 -7.65
N VAL A 206 14.73 -6.76 -6.78
CA VAL A 206 15.56 -5.65 -6.30
C VAL A 206 15.90 -5.81 -4.82
N THR A 207 17.17 -6.01 -4.50
CA THR A 207 17.65 -6.33 -3.14
C THR A 207 18.99 -5.66 -2.86
N LYS A 208 19.58 -5.92 -1.70
CA LYS A 208 21.00 -5.62 -1.37
C LYS A 208 21.75 -6.90 -0.98
N ALA A 209 21.51 -7.99 -1.71
CA ALA A 209 22.02 -9.32 -1.39
C ALA A 209 23.56 -9.42 -1.36
N ASN A 210 24.28 -8.51 -2.02
CA ASN A 210 25.75 -8.43 -1.91
C ASN A 210 26.22 -8.05 -0.51
N ILE A 211 25.39 -7.36 0.28
CA ILE A 211 25.66 -6.95 1.68
C ILE A 211 24.83 -7.79 2.64
N MET A 212 23.51 -7.80 2.49
CA MET A 212 22.54 -8.50 3.35
C MET A 212 22.37 -9.96 2.92
N LYS A 213 23.46 -10.74 3.03
CA LYS A 213 23.55 -12.10 2.43
C LYS A 213 22.53 -13.09 2.99
N LYS A 214 22.09 -12.94 4.25
CA LYS A 214 21.15 -13.89 4.87
C LYS A 214 19.70 -13.54 4.52
N THR A 215 19.28 -12.30 4.72
CA THR A 215 17.90 -11.88 4.49
C THR A 215 17.61 -11.67 3.00
N ASP A 216 18.35 -10.78 2.34
CA ASP A 216 18.15 -10.47 0.93
C ASP A 216 18.59 -11.62 0.01
N GLY A 217 19.67 -12.33 0.38
CA GLY A 217 20.07 -13.54 -0.34
C GLY A 217 19.01 -14.64 -0.31
N LYS A 218 18.34 -14.83 0.85
CA LYS A 218 17.17 -15.73 0.98
C LYS A 218 16.02 -15.26 0.10
N PHE A 219 15.69 -13.97 0.13
CA PHE A 219 14.63 -13.35 -0.68
C PHE A 219 14.88 -13.63 -2.18
N THR A 220 16.07 -13.29 -2.69
CA THR A 220 16.46 -13.53 -4.08
C THR A 220 16.37 -15.00 -4.46
N ALA A 221 16.92 -15.91 -3.63
CA ALA A 221 16.90 -17.34 -3.92
C ALA A 221 15.48 -17.90 -4.04
N ILE A 222 14.56 -17.49 -3.17
CA ILE A 222 13.16 -17.92 -3.22
C ILE A 222 12.45 -17.32 -4.44
N CYS A 223 12.72 -16.06 -4.82
CA CYS A 223 12.17 -15.47 -6.04
C CYS A 223 12.58 -16.29 -7.28
N HIS A 224 13.84 -16.70 -7.38
CA HIS A 224 14.30 -17.58 -8.47
C HIS A 224 13.71 -18.99 -8.41
N GLU A 225 13.42 -19.51 -7.23
CA GLU A 225 12.72 -20.78 -7.11
C GLU A 225 11.30 -20.69 -7.70
N ILE A 226 10.55 -19.65 -7.34
CA ILE A 226 9.21 -19.38 -7.85
C ILE A 226 9.23 -19.07 -9.35
N ALA A 227 10.24 -18.35 -9.84
CA ALA A 227 10.40 -18.03 -11.26
C ALA A 227 10.37 -19.25 -12.18
N LYS A 228 10.81 -20.43 -11.71
CA LYS A 228 10.78 -21.69 -12.48
C LYS A 228 9.35 -22.12 -12.85
N GLU A 229 8.35 -21.66 -12.11
CA GLU A 229 6.93 -21.92 -12.38
C GLU A 229 6.37 -20.99 -13.48
N TYR A 230 7.15 -19.96 -13.90
CA TYR A 230 6.74 -18.90 -14.86
C TYR A 230 7.80 -18.73 -15.97
N PRO A 231 8.07 -19.74 -16.81
CA PRO A 231 9.16 -19.72 -17.78
C PRO A 231 9.02 -18.63 -18.87
N GLN A 232 7.84 -18.05 -19.02
CA GLN A 232 7.56 -16.93 -19.94
C GLN A 232 7.99 -15.56 -19.40
N ILE A 233 8.41 -15.46 -18.13
CA ILE A 233 8.81 -14.21 -17.50
C ILE A 233 10.32 -14.21 -17.30
N THR A 234 11.01 -13.26 -17.90
CA THR A 234 12.43 -13.03 -17.70
C THR A 234 12.64 -12.34 -16.34
N VAL A 235 13.50 -12.92 -15.52
CA VAL A 235 13.83 -12.41 -14.19
C VAL A 235 15.25 -11.91 -14.16
N GLU A 236 15.45 -10.69 -13.70
CA GLU A 236 16.76 -10.07 -13.54
C GLU A 236 16.93 -9.56 -12.11
N ASP A 237 18.14 -9.73 -11.56
CA ASP A 237 18.49 -9.24 -10.23
C ASP A 237 19.17 -7.87 -10.32
N TYR A 238 18.74 -6.96 -9.46
CA TYR A 238 19.36 -5.65 -9.32
C TYR A 238 19.64 -5.34 -7.85
N TYR A 239 20.75 -4.67 -7.59
CA TYR A 239 20.95 -4.05 -6.28
C TYR A 239 20.20 -2.73 -6.21
N ILE A 240 19.65 -2.43 -5.03
CA ILE A 240 18.79 -1.27 -4.81
C ILE A 240 19.46 0.05 -5.23
N ASP A 241 20.74 0.24 -4.95
CA ASP A 241 21.49 1.44 -5.29
C ASP A 241 21.59 1.67 -6.81
N ILE A 242 21.86 0.62 -7.59
CA ILE A 242 21.89 0.75 -9.05
C ILE A 242 20.48 0.85 -9.64
N MET A 243 19.47 0.22 -9.02
CA MET A 243 18.10 0.33 -9.50
C MET A 243 17.56 1.76 -9.31
N THR A 244 17.83 2.41 -8.18
CA THR A 244 17.52 3.83 -7.94
C THR A 244 18.09 4.71 -9.06
N ALA A 245 19.35 4.50 -9.45
CA ALA A 245 19.95 5.22 -10.57
C ALA A 245 19.30 4.87 -11.93
N ASN A 246 18.93 3.61 -12.13
CA ASN A 246 18.36 3.12 -13.40
C ASN A 246 16.97 3.68 -13.69
N LEU A 247 16.13 3.94 -12.67
CA LEU A 247 14.80 4.52 -12.85
C LEU A 247 14.87 5.93 -13.48
N LEU A 248 15.97 6.65 -13.28
CA LEU A 248 16.20 7.98 -13.84
C LEU A 248 16.73 7.92 -15.30
N GLN A 249 17.20 6.77 -15.77
CA GLN A 249 17.76 6.60 -17.10
C GLN A 249 16.66 6.36 -18.14
N GLU A 250 16.45 7.31 -19.05
CA GLU A 250 15.42 7.24 -20.08
C GLU A 250 15.51 5.97 -20.94
N GLY A 251 16.70 5.55 -21.34
CA GLY A 251 16.92 4.37 -22.18
C GLY A 251 16.63 3.02 -21.51
N LEU A 252 16.33 2.99 -20.20
CA LEU A 252 16.00 1.78 -19.46
C LEU A 252 14.54 1.69 -19.05
N ARG A 253 13.75 2.77 -19.18
CA ARG A 253 12.37 2.86 -18.66
C ARG A 253 11.44 1.79 -19.23
N GLU A 254 11.49 1.58 -20.54
CA GLU A 254 10.64 0.59 -21.23
C GLU A 254 11.01 -0.86 -20.92
N LYS A 255 12.24 -1.11 -20.46
CA LYS A 255 12.70 -2.44 -20.08
C LYS A 255 12.01 -2.94 -18.82
N PHE A 256 11.76 -2.04 -17.86
CA PHE A 256 11.21 -2.41 -16.58
C PHE A 256 9.67 -2.49 -16.64
N GLN A 257 9.10 -3.54 -16.06
CA GLN A 257 7.66 -3.78 -16.06
C GLN A 257 7.15 -4.10 -14.65
N VAL A 258 7.73 -5.12 -14.00
CA VAL A 258 7.35 -5.52 -12.65
C VAL A 258 8.58 -5.52 -11.76
N PHE A 259 8.44 -4.93 -10.57
CA PHE A 259 9.48 -4.87 -9.55
C PHE A 259 9.04 -5.67 -8.33
N LEU A 260 9.91 -6.50 -7.81
CA LEU A 260 9.69 -7.30 -6.61
C LEU A 260 10.78 -6.97 -5.58
N LEU A 261 10.36 -6.44 -4.42
CA LEU A 261 11.27 -5.86 -3.44
C LEU A 261 10.93 -6.24 -2.00
N PRO A 262 11.94 -6.39 -1.12
CA PRO A 262 11.76 -6.29 0.32
C PRO A 262 11.16 -4.95 0.76
N ASN A 263 10.65 -4.91 1.99
CA ASN A 263 9.83 -3.83 2.51
C ASN A 263 10.48 -2.43 2.39
N LEU A 264 11.61 -2.19 3.03
CA LEU A 264 12.26 -0.87 3.08
C LEU A 264 12.66 -0.36 1.68
N TYR A 265 13.22 -1.22 0.85
CA TYR A 265 13.62 -0.83 -0.50
C TYR A 265 12.41 -0.49 -1.38
N GLY A 266 11.32 -1.25 -1.21
CA GLY A 266 10.06 -0.95 -1.88
C GLY A 266 9.45 0.36 -1.42
N ASP A 267 9.58 0.75 -0.15
CA ASP A 267 9.11 2.03 0.35
C ASP A 267 9.83 3.21 -0.33
N ILE A 268 11.15 3.13 -0.36
CA ILE A 268 11.99 4.21 -0.91
C ILE A 268 11.82 4.31 -2.43
N LEU A 269 11.95 3.19 -3.14
CA LEU A 269 11.96 3.19 -4.61
C LEU A 269 10.60 3.57 -5.21
N THR A 270 9.50 3.21 -4.54
CA THR A 270 8.16 3.58 -5.03
C THR A 270 7.84 5.06 -4.87
N ASP A 271 8.42 5.74 -3.90
CA ASP A 271 8.26 7.20 -3.75
C ASP A 271 9.07 7.95 -4.81
N GLU A 272 10.26 7.46 -5.17
CA GLU A 272 11.01 7.95 -6.32
C GLU A 272 10.23 7.75 -7.63
N ALA A 273 9.69 6.57 -7.86
CA ALA A 273 8.87 6.27 -9.03
C ALA A 273 7.60 7.14 -9.10
N ALA A 274 6.95 7.38 -7.95
CA ALA A 274 5.80 8.29 -7.88
C ALA A 274 6.20 9.73 -8.23
N GLN A 275 7.40 10.17 -7.86
CA GLN A 275 7.90 11.51 -8.23
C GLN A 275 8.11 11.63 -9.74
N ILE A 276 8.57 10.57 -10.41
CA ILE A 276 8.68 10.53 -11.88
C ILE A 276 7.30 10.68 -12.54
N GLN A 277 6.25 10.11 -11.94
CA GLN A 277 4.86 10.21 -12.42
C GLN A 277 4.23 11.59 -12.17
N GLY A 278 4.90 12.50 -11.47
CA GLY A 278 4.36 13.83 -11.14
C GLY A 278 4.05 14.05 -9.66
N GLY A 279 4.57 13.16 -8.80
CA GLY A 279 4.50 13.26 -7.34
C GLY A 279 3.56 12.23 -6.70
N VAL A 280 3.71 12.07 -5.39
CA VAL A 280 2.94 11.10 -4.58
C VAL A 280 1.41 11.33 -4.61
N GLY A 281 0.96 12.54 -4.97
CA GLY A 281 -0.46 12.86 -5.15
C GLY A 281 -1.11 12.22 -6.38
N THR A 282 -0.34 11.61 -7.29
CA THR A 282 -0.82 11.10 -8.58
C THR A 282 -0.97 9.57 -8.63
N ALA A 283 -0.54 8.85 -7.61
CA ALA A 283 -0.54 7.38 -7.59
C ALA A 283 -1.43 6.83 -6.46
N GLY A 284 -2.12 5.72 -6.74
CA GLY A 284 -2.87 4.95 -5.75
C GLY A 284 -2.08 3.72 -5.29
N SER A 285 -2.38 3.22 -4.10
CA SER A 285 -1.74 2.04 -3.51
C SER A 285 -2.76 1.00 -3.10
N ALA A 286 -2.45 -0.26 -3.35
CA ALA A 286 -3.19 -1.41 -2.84
C ALA A 286 -2.31 -2.18 -1.85
N ASN A 287 -2.82 -2.44 -0.66
CA ASN A 287 -2.20 -3.35 0.31
C ASN A 287 -3.06 -4.61 0.35
N MET A 288 -2.52 -5.73 -0.09
CA MET A 288 -3.28 -6.97 -0.30
C MET A 288 -2.79 -8.10 0.59
N GLY A 289 -3.73 -8.80 1.21
CA GLY A 289 -3.56 -10.07 1.87
C GLY A 289 -4.41 -11.15 1.21
N ASP A 290 -4.45 -12.34 1.82
CA ASP A 290 -5.30 -13.43 1.30
C ASP A 290 -6.77 -13.18 1.62
N LYS A 291 -7.08 -12.64 2.79
CA LYS A 291 -8.45 -12.40 3.27
C LYS A 291 -8.91 -10.96 3.11
N TYR A 292 -8.03 -10.00 3.34
CA TYR A 292 -8.32 -8.58 3.37
C TYR A 292 -7.52 -7.82 2.32
N ALA A 293 -8.04 -6.66 1.90
CA ALA A 293 -7.28 -5.69 1.12
C ALA A 293 -7.61 -4.26 1.57
N MET A 294 -6.61 -3.37 1.51
CA MET A 294 -6.75 -1.95 1.85
C MET A 294 -6.18 -1.11 0.72
N PHE A 295 -6.96 -0.13 0.29
CA PHE A 295 -6.64 0.78 -0.80
C PHE A 295 -6.53 2.19 -0.23
N GLU A 296 -5.43 2.87 -0.53
CA GLU A 296 -5.12 4.16 0.08
C GLU A 296 -4.34 5.08 -0.87
N ALA A 297 -4.41 6.38 -0.59
CA ALA A 297 -3.50 7.34 -1.22
C ALA A 297 -2.06 7.07 -0.75
N ILE A 298 -1.07 7.30 -1.63
CA ILE A 298 0.34 7.13 -1.27
C ILE A 298 0.82 8.25 -0.33
N HIS A 299 0.31 9.49 -0.51
CA HIS A 299 0.71 10.64 0.30
C HIS A 299 0.20 10.57 1.74
N GLY A 300 0.83 11.33 2.64
CA GLY A 300 0.42 11.50 4.03
C GLY A 300 -0.75 12.45 4.23
N SER A 301 -1.04 12.79 5.49
CA SER A 301 -2.19 13.62 5.91
C SER A 301 -2.08 15.12 5.59
N ALA A 302 -0.93 15.58 5.08
CA ALA A 302 -0.66 16.97 4.65
C ALA A 302 -1.13 18.04 5.67
N PRO A 303 -0.66 18.02 6.92
CA PRO A 303 -1.15 18.96 7.97
C PRO A 303 -0.93 20.42 7.59
N ARG A 304 0.15 20.73 6.88
CA ARG A 304 0.44 22.10 6.43
C ARG A 304 -0.64 22.69 5.51
N LEU A 305 -1.27 21.85 4.68
CA LEU A 305 -2.35 22.30 3.79
C LEU A 305 -3.61 22.66 4.60
N ILE A 306 -3.87 21.92 5.69
CA ILE A 306 -4.97 22.25 6.63
C ILE A 306 -4.66 23.53 7.42
N GLU A 307 -3.45 23.64 7.97
CA GLU A 307 -3.00 24.80 8.75
C GLU A 307 -3.02 26.10 7.95
N SER A 308 -2.74 26.04 6.65
CA SER A 308 -2.80 27.19 5.75
C SER A 308 -4.22 27.58 5.30
N GLY A 309 -5.25 26.81 5.70
CA GLY A 309 -6.64 27.03 5.27
C GLY A 309 -6.94 26.59 3.84
N MET A 310 -5.99 25.88 3.18
CA MET A 310 -6.09 25.45 1.78
C MET A 310 -6.59 23.99 1.65
N GLY A 311 -7.14 23.40 2.70
CA GLY A 311 -7.58 22.00 2.71
C GLY A 311 -8.59 21.66 1.61
N GLU A 312 -9.46 22.58 1.20
CA GLU A 312 -10.43 22.35 0.11
C GLU A 312 -9.77 22.12 -1.26
N TYR A 313 -8.50 22.50 -1.42
CA TYR A 313 -7.68 22.24 -2.60
C TYR A 313 -6.79 21.02 -2.46
N ALA A 314 -7.10 20.10 -1.53
CA ALA A 314 -6.44 18.79 -1.46
C ALA A 314 -6.82 17.96 -2.69
N ASN A 315 -5.79 17.48 -3.43
CA ASN A 315 -6.01 16.74 -4.67
C ASN A 315 -6.48 15.30 -4.38
N PRO A 316 -7.69 14.88 -4.82
CA PRO A 316 -8.21 13.54 -4.56
C PRO A 316 -7.71 12.48 -5.54
N MET A 317 -6.86 12.81 -6.52
CA MET A 317 -6.42 11.91 -7.59
C MET A 317 -5.86 10.60 -7.05
N SER A 318 -5.01 10.66 -6.04
CA SER A 318 -4.35 9.48 -5.47
C SER A 318 -5.36 8.48 -4.87
N ILE A 319 -6.32 8.95 -4.08
CA ILE A 319 -7.35 8.06 -3.49
C ILE A 319 -8.39 7.61 -4.52
N LEU A 320 -8.66 8.39 -5.56
CA LEU A 320 -9.52 7.97 -6.68
C LEU A 320 -8.85 6.88 -7.51
N LYS A 321 -7.55 6.95 -7.77
CA LYS A 321 -6.79 5.85 -8.39
C LYS A 321 -6.77 4.61 -7.49
N ALA A 322 -6.63 4.77 -6.17
CA ALA A 322 -6.78 3.68 -5.23
C ALA A 322 -8.19 3.06 -5.27
N THR A 323 -9.23 3.89 -5.48
CA THR A 323 -10.61 3.42 -5.68
C THR A 323 -10.75 2.58 -6.95
N ALA A 324 -10.09 2.94 -8.05
CA ALA A 324 -10.06 2.11 -9.27
C ALA A 324 -9.40 0.75 -9.02
N LEU A 325 -8.28 0.73 -8.28
CA LEU A 325 -7.62 -0.52 -7.87
C LEU A 325 -8.54 -1.39 -6.99
N LEU A 326 -9.29 -0.78 -6.06
CA LEU A 326 -10.29 -1.46 -5.24
C LEU A 326 -11.36 -2.11 -6.12
N LEU A 327 -11.92 -1.39 -7.07
CA LEU A 327 -12.96 -1.88 -7.98
C LEU A 327 -12.46 -3.08 -8.81
N ARG A 328 -11.24 -3.01 -9.34
CA ARG A 328 -10.62 -4.15 -10.04
C ARG A 328 -10.44 -5.35 -9.12
N HIS A 329 -9.99 -5.13 -7.89
CA HIS A 329 -9.77 -6.18 -6.90
C HIS A 329 -11.04 -6.95 -6.55
N ILE A 330 -12.17 -6.25 -6.42
CA ILE A 330 -13.47 -6.88 -6.15
C ILE A 330 -14.22 -7.33 -7.43
N CYS A 331 -13.52 -7.46 -8.54
CA CYS A 331 -14.04 -7.90 -9.84
C CYS A 331 -15.15 -6.99 -10.41
N ARG A 332 -15.06 -5.67 -10.20
CA ARG A 332 -15.92 -4.65 -10.79
C ARG A 332 -15.15 -3.87 -11.88
N THR A 333 -14.64 -4.62 -12.86
CA THR A 333 -13.72 -4.12 -13.90
C THR A 333 -14.34 -2.99 -14.72
N GLU A 334 -15.60 -3.11 -15.11
CA GLU A 334 -16.31 -2.06 -15.88
C GLU A 334 -16.40 -0.74 -15.10
N ALA A 335 -16.73 -0.81 -13.81
CA ALA A 335 -16.77 0.38 -12.95
C ALA A 335 -15.36 1.01 -12.78
N ALA A 336 -14.31 0.19 -12.69
CA ALA A 336 -12.93 0.67 -12.66
C ALA A 336 -12.55 1.39 -13.96
N GLU A 337 -12.84 0.81 -15.12
CA GLU A 337 -12.56 1.39 -16.43
C GLU A 337 -13.30 2.71 -16.66
N ARG A 338 -14.56 2.80 -16.24
CA ARG A 338 -15.33 4.06 -16.26
C ARG A 338 -14.65 5.14 -15.42
N LEU A 339 -14.20 4.80 -14.21
CA LEU A 339 -13.50 5.74 -13.34
C LEU A 339 -12.16 6.18 -13.96
N GLU A 340 -11.36 5.24 -14.43
CA GLU A 340 -10.06 5.52 -15.06
C GLU A 340 -10.23 6.45 -16.27
N THR A 341 -11.19 6.14 -17.16
CA THR A 341 -11.52 6.98 -18.32
C THR A 341 -11.97 8.39 -17.89
N ALA A 342 -12.80 8.50 -16.85
CA ALA A 342 -13.23 9.79 -16.33
C ALA A 342 -12.06 10.59 -15.73
N LEU A 343 -11.12 9.94 -15.02
CA LEU A 343 -9.92 10.58 -14.47
C LEU A 343 -9.00 11.12 -15.57
N GLU A 344 -8.81 10.38 -16.66
CA GLU A 344 -8.00 10.78 -17.81
C GLU A 344 -8.60 11.96 -18.58
N ASN A 345 -9.92 12.00 -18.70
CA ASN A 345 -10.62 12.98 -19.51
C ASN A 345 -11.22 14.16 -18.72
N CYS A 346 -11.05 14.20 -17.39
CA CYS A 346 -11.58 15.29 -16.59
C CYS A 346 -10.91 16.62 -16.96
N PRO A 347 -11.69 17.65 -17.35
CA PRO A 347 -11.12 18.94 -17.78
C PRO A 347 -10.62 19.78 -16.60
N LEU A 348 -11.00 19.42 -15.37
CA LEU A 348 -10.59 20.13 -14.15
C LEU A 348 -9.29 19.57 -13.60
N ARG A 349 -8.56 20.42 -12.89
CA ARG A 349 -7.39 20.06 -12.09
C ARG A 349 -7.57 20.63 -10.69
N VAL A 350 -6.88 20.02 -9.74
CA VAL A 350 -6.82 20.49 -8.35
C VAL A 350 -5.38 20.83 -8.04
N GLU A 351 -5.13 22.10 -7.71
CA GLU A 351 -3.79 22.58 -7.37
C GLU A 351 -3.79 23.07 -5.92
N PRO A 352 -2.80 22.64 -5.10
CA PRO A 352 -2.76 22.98 -3.67
C PRO A 352 -2.62 24.48 -3.36
N ASP A 353 -2.26 25.30 -4.34
CA ASP A 353 -2.14 26.76 -4.23
C ASP A 353 -3.47 27.50 -4.45
N GLY A 354 -4.55 26.77 -4.73
CA GLY A 354 -5.87 27.34 -4.97
C GLY A 354 -6.07 27.94 -6.34
N SER A 355 -5.13 27.77 -7.27
CA SER A 355 -5.20 28.32 -8.63
C SER A 355 -6.17 27.56 -9.56
N ALA A 356 -6.73 26.44 -9.11
CA ALA A 356 -7.60 25.55 -9.88
C ALA A 356 -8.86 25.16 -9.08
N ALA A 357 -9.53 24.07 -9.45
CA ALA A 357 -10.76 23.63 -8.82
C ALA A 357 -10.53 23.11 -7.38
N THR A 358 -11.56 23.19 -6.56
CA THR A 358 -11.56 22.51 -5.25
C THR A 358 -11.73 20.99 -5.42
N CYS A 359 -11.38 20.24 -4.38
CA CYS A 359 -11.60 18.79 -4.29
C CYS A 359 -13.07 18.42 -4.57
N LEU A 360 -14.01 19.20 -4.04
CA LEU A 360 -15.45 18.99 -4.26
C LEU A 360 -15.83 19.21 -5.73
N GLN A 361 -15.44 20.35 -6.33
CA GLN A 361 -15.72 20.65 -7.74
C GLN A 361 -15.17 19.59 -8.70
N TYR A 362 -13.96 19.10 -8.41
CA TYR A 362 -13.34 18.02 -9.18
C TYR A 362 -14.18 16.74 -9.10
N ALA A 363 -14.60 16.34 -7.90
CA ALA A 363 -15.43 15.15 -7.71
C ALA A 363 -16.82 15.29 -8.36
N ASP A 364 -17.44 16.49 -8.30
CA ASP A 364 -18.73 16.76 -8.98
C ASP A 364 -18.60 16.64 -10.50
N ALA A 365 -17.52 17.15 -11.08
CA ALA A 365 -17.23 16.98 -12.51
C ALA A 365 -17.07 15.50 -12.88
N LEU A 366 -16.30 14.72 -12.10
CA LEU A 366 -16.16 13.28 -12.32
C LEU A 366 -17.49 12.54 -12.25
N ILE A 367 -18.31 12.82 -11.23
CA ILE A 367 -19.64 12.20 -11.07
C ILE A 367 -20.56 12.52 -12.27
N GLY A 368 -20.42 13.69 -12.85
CA GLY A 368 -21.16 14.09 -14.05
C GLY A 368 -20.71 13.33 -15.33
N MET A 369 -19.52 12.74 -15.31
CA MET A 369 -18.98 11.93 -16.43
C MET A 369 -19.27 10.43 -16.28
N LEU A 370 -19.66 9.99 -15.07
CA LEU A 370 -20.01 8.60 -14.74
C LEU A 370 -21.50 8.34 -14.88
#